data_af8d99c611fecdc1f5f3621a79b5186d
#
_entry.id   af8d99c611fecdc1f5f3621a79b5186d
#
_cell.length_a   1.000
_cell.length_b   1.000
_cell.length_c   1.000
_cell.angle_alpha   90.00
_cell.angle_beta   90.00
_cell.angle_gamma   90.00
#
_symmetry.space_group_name_H-M   'P 1'
#
loop_
_entity.id
_entity.type
_entity.pdbx_description
1 polymer ?
#
loop_
_entity_poly.entity_id
_entity_poly.type
_entity_poly.pdbx_seq_one_letter_code
_entity_poly.pdbx_strand_id
1 'polypeptide(L)'
;MIYTVTCNPALDCTLTAEAWQNGDRGVTSPGGKGVNVSRLLTVLGVENLALGFVAGENGCTLERALHEMGVRTDFIRLPEGETRINVKICGPTEIEKNGEGIPLTQEALTQLERQLTDRVTAEDTVCLCGSLPPRTPADTYGRLVRHLRSLGVTRIVLDTSGEPLLAALDAKPWLIKPNVDELASAVGRDLPAIADVAQAAKELMGRGAENVLVSMGADGALLCTADGGVRHQPAPDGTVIGTVGAGDSTVAGCIAEYERTADWGAALGFGVVCGSATAFSEGLADAEMIEKVRNRT
;
A
#
# COMPACT_ATOMS: atom_id res chain seq x y z
N MET A 1 -14.38 1.75 10.37
CA MET A 1 -13.05 2.43 10.37
C MET A 1 -12.08 1.65 9.46
N ILE A 2 -11.03 2.31 8.93
CA ILE A 2 -9.98 1.63 8.15
C ILE A 2 -8.70 1.56 8.97
N TYR A 3 -8.14 0.37 9.13
CA TYR A 3 -6.84 0.15 9.76
C TYR A 3 -5.82 -0.17 8.67
N THR A 4 -4.64 0.47 8.71
CA THR A 4 -3.51 0.07 7.86
C THR A 4 -2.41 -0.53 8.72
N VAL A 5 -1.85 -1.64 8.29
CA VAL A 5 -0.74 -2.32 8.97
C VAL A 5 0.48 -2.30 8.07
N THR A 6 1.57 -1.67 8.54
CA THR A 6 2.85 -1.62 7.83
C THR A 6 3.91 -2.35 8.67
N CYS A 7 4.25 -3.57 8.25
CA CYS A 7 5.26 -4.36 8.96
C CYS A 7 6.68 -3.79 8.83
N ASN A 8 6.95 -3.01 7.79
CA ASN A 8 8.28 -2.50 7.47
C ASN A 8 8.23 -1.04 6.98
N PRO A 9 7.75 -0.08 7.80
CA PRO A 9 7.73 1.33 7.44
C PRO A 9 9.14 1.88 7.24
N ALA A 10 9.25 3.04 6.63
CA ALA A 10 10.52 3.69 6.33
C ALA A 10 10.43 5.21 6.50
N LEU A 11 11.57 5.86 6.66
CA LEU A 11 11.76 7.24 6.26
C LEU A 11 12.30 7.24 4.83
N ASP A 12 11.57 7.84 3.90
CA ASP A 12 12.01 8.01 2.53
C ASP A 12 12.80 9.32 2.42
N CYS A 13 14.07 9.23 2.07
CA CYS A 13 14.99 10.35 1.91
C CYS A 13 15.26 10.57 0.41
N THR A 14 14.81 11.70 -0.12
CA THR A 14 15.02 12.06 -1.51
C THR A 14 16.03 13.19 -1.62
N LEU A 15 17.02 13.06 -2.55
CA LEU A 15 18.03 14.04 -2.86
C LEU A 15 18.15 14.21 -4.38
N THR A 16 18.59 15.40 -4.81
CA THR A 16 19.13 15.54 -6.17
C THR A 16 20.58 15.03 -6.21
N ALA A 17 21.06 14.63 -7.40
CA ALA A 17 22.46 14.22 -7.57
C ALA A 17 23.43 15.35 -7.19
N GLU A 18 23.07 16.61 -7.43
CA GLU A 18 23.84 17.79 -7.03
C GLU A 18 23.89 17.94 -5.51
N ALA A 19 22.74 17.85 -4.83
CA ALA A 19 22.65 17.91 -3.38
C ALA A 19 23.47 16.77 -2.72
N TRP A 20 23.43 15.57 -3.31
CA TRP A 20 24.28 14.47 -2.86
C TRP A 20 25.79 14.77 -2.96
N GLN A 21 26.22 15.33 -4.10
CA GLN A 21 27.63 15.70 -4.32
C GLN A 21 28.09 16.81 -3.37
N ASN A 22 27.22 17.76 -3.06
CA ASN A 22 27.50 18.89 -2.15
C ASN A 22 27.47 18.50 -0.67
N GLY A 23 26.98 17.29 -0.33
CA GLY A 23 26.79 16.87 1.06
C GLY A 23 25.58 17.51 1.73
N ASP A 24 24.62 17.98 0.93
CA ASP A 24 23.37 18.56 1.44
C ASP A 24 22.46 17.51 2.08
N ARG A 25 21.53 17.97 2.90
CA ARG A 25 20.52 17.09 3.52
C ARG A 25 19.40 16.81 2.52
N GLY A 26 19.00 15.53 2.44
CA GLY A 26 17.80 15.15 1.69
C GLY A 26 16.51 15.59 2.37
N VAL A 27 15.46 15.65 1.58
CA VAL A 27 14.09 15.80 2.10
C VAL A 27 13.62 14.44 2.59
N THR A 28 13.19 14.37 3.85
CA THR A 28 12.67 13.14 4.44
C THR A 28 11.16 13.18 4.55
N SER A 29 10.50 12.08 4.22
CA SER A 29 9.05 11.91 4.40
C SER A 29 8.73 10.53 4.96
N PRO A 30 7.60 10.37 5.68
CA PRO A 30 7.12 9.05 6.08
C PRO A 30 6.82 8.19 4.85
N GLY A 31 7.31 6.95 4.86
CA GLY A 31 7.15 5.98 3.78
C GLY A 31 6.74 4.60 4.26
N GLY A 32 6.44 3.75 3.28
CA GLY A 32 5.87 2.43 3.45
C GLY A 32 4.42 2.37 2.97
N LYS A 33 4.05 1.28 2.28
CA LYS A 33 2.78 1.19 1.55
C LYS A 33 1.56 1.52 2.44
N GLY A 34 1.42 0.89 3.62
CA GLY A 34 0.29 1.16 4.51
C GLY A 34 0.32 2.56 5.13
N VAL A 35 1.50 3.10 5.38
CA VAL A 35 1.68 4.50 5.78
C VAL A 35 1.16 5.43 4.69
N ASN A 36 1.49 5.20 3.43
CA ASN A 36 1.01 5.98 2.30
C ASN A 36 -0.51 5.87 2.14
N VAL A 37 -1.08 4.66 2.30
CA VAL A 37 -2.54 4.47 2.31
C VAL A 37 -3.19 5.31 3.42
N SER A 38 -2.68 5.28 4.66
CA SER A 38 -3.20 6.10 5.76
C SER A 38 -3.09 7.61 5.49
N ARG A 39 -1.97 8.06 4.95
CA ARG A 39 -1.77 9.46 4.58
C ARG A 39 -2.83 9.92 3.58
N LEU A 40 -3.06 9.14 2.52
CA LEU A 40 -4.07 9.52 1.53
C LEU A 40 -5.49 9.41 2.09
N LEU A 41 -5.82 8.40 2.87
CA LEU A 41 -7.13 8.31 3.57
C LEU A 41 -7.37 9.55 4.45
N THR A 42 -6.33 10.05 5.12
CA THR A 42 -6.41 11.28 5.92
C THR A 42 -6.68 12.50 5.04
N VAL A 43 -6.01 12.63 3.89
CA VAL A 43 -6.29 13.69 2.88
C VAL A 43 -7.73 13.62 2.38
N LEU A 44 -8.26 12.40 2.21
CA LEU A 44 -9.65 12.17 1.79
C LEU A 44 -10.68 12.38 2.92
N GLY A 45 -10.26 12.69 4.14
CA GLY A 45 -11.13 12.84 5.30
C GLY A 45 -11.74 11.53 5.81
N VAL A 46 -11.17 10.39 5.45
CA VAL A 46 -11.63 9.06 5.86
C VAL A 46 -10.98 8.66 7.19
N GLU A 47 -11.80 8.29 8.16
CA GLU A 47 -11.31 7.85 9.47
C GLU A 47 -10.46 6.59 9.36
N ASN A 48 -9.19 6.71 9.78
CA ASN A 48 -8.23 5.61 9.71
C ASN A 48 -7.23 5.63 10.86
N LEU A 49 -6.53 4.51 11.07
CA LEU A 49 -5.47 4.35 12.07
C LEU A 49 -4.31 3.53 11.47
N ALA A 50 -3.11 4.11 11.49
CA ALA A 50 -1.91 3.42 11.04
C ALA A 50 -1.31 2.59 12.18
N LEU A 51 -1.14 1.30 11.94
CA LEU A 51 -0.54 0.30 12.81
C LEU A 51 0.72 -0.28 12.16
N GLY A 52 1.51 -1.00 12.94
CA GLY A 52 2.73 -1.69 12.49
C GLY A 52 3.85 -1.52 13.50
N PHE A 53 5.08 -1.45 13.03
CA PHE A 53 6.26 -1.45 13.89
C PHE A 53 7.18 -0.28 13.59
N VAL A 54 7.68 0.36 14.63
CA VAL A 54 8.71 1.41 14.56
C VAL A 54 9.81 1.14 15.58
N ALA A 55 10.99 1.72 15.38
CA ALA A 55 12.09 1.63 16.34
C ALA A 55 13.01 2.84 16.24
N GLY A 56 13.68 3.13 17.34
CA GLY A 56 14.73 4.14 17.45
C GLY A 56 14.27 5.56 17.13
N GLU A 57 15.23 6.43 16.85
CA GLU A 57 14.99 7.84 16.55
C GLU A 57 14.30 8.04 15.19
N ASN A 58 14.60 7.17 14.22
CA ASN A 58 13.92 7.19 12.93
C ASN A 58 12.44 6.89 13.09
N GLY A 59 12.08 5.93 13.97
CA GLY A 59 10.69 5.63 14.31
C GLY A 59 9.98 6.82 14.96
N CYS A 60 10.62 7.49 15.92
CA CYS A 60 10.09 8.71 16.53
C CYS A 60 9.88 9.83 15.49
N THR A 61 10.82 9.98 14.57
CA THR A 61 10.74 10.99 13.50
C THR A 61 9.60 10.68 12.53
N LEU A 62 9.41 9.40 12.16
CA LEU A 62 8.30 8.96 11.31
C LEU A 62 6.95 9.25 11.97
N GLU A 63 6.76 8.87 13.23
CA GLU A 63 5.51 9.11 13.96
C GLU A 63 5.20 10.60 14.10
N ARG A 64 6.21 11.42 14.46
CA ARG A 64 6.05 12.87 14.57
C ARG A 64 5.60 13.48 13.23
N ALA A 65 6.26 13.13 12.14
CA ALA A 65 5.90 13.62 10.81
C ALA A 65 4.48 13.20 10.40
N LEU A 66 4.05 11.97 10.72
CA LEU A 66 2.69 11.51 10.48
C LEU A 66 1.66 12.29 11.31
N HIS A 67 1.95 12.58 12.58
CA HIS A 67 1.06 13.40 13.42
C HIS A 67 0.95 14.84 12.91
N GLU A 68 2.03 15.43 12.43
CA GLU A 68 2.03 16.75 11.79
C GLU A 68 1.17 16.79 10.52
N MET A 69 1.06 15.65 9.81
CA MET A 69 0.17 15.46 8.66
C MET A 69 -1.28 15.10 9.06
N GLY A 70 -1.59 15.02 10.36
CA GLY A 70 -2.91 14.64 10.87
C GLY A 70 -3.22 13.15 10.84
N VAL A 71 -2.24 12.30 10.53
CA VAL A 71 -2.41 10.85 10.51
C VAL A 71 -2.38 10.31 11.94
N ARG A 72 -3.41 9.56 12.31
CA ARG A 72 -3.46 8.86 13.60
C ARG A 72 -2.64 7.58 13.54
N THR A 73 -1.80 7.37 14.53
CA THR A 73 -0.90 6.20 14.60
C THR A 73 -1.01 5.48 15.94
N ASP A 74 -0.77 4.18 15.93
CA ASP A 74 -0.57 3.37 17.12
C ASP A 74 0.43 2.24 16.81
N PHE A 75 1.66 2.64 16.48
CA PHE A 75 2.73 1.70 16.17
C PHE A 75 3.25 0.98 17.41
N ILE A 76 3.56 -0.29 17.25
CA ILE A 76 4.31 -1.07 18.24
C ILE A 76 5.77 -0.64 18.15
N ARG A 77 6.32 -0.18 19.27
CA ARG A 77 7.72 0.22 19.36
C ARG A 77 8.60 -0.98 19.69
N LEU A 78 9.46 -1.33 18.74
CA LEU A 78 10.44 -2.38 18.97
C LEU A 78 11.55 -1.89 19.90
N PRO A 79 12.07 -2.75 20.80
CA PRO A 79 13.05 -2.35 21.82
C PRO A 79 14.44 -2.06 21.25
N GLU A 80 14.77 -2.60 20.09
CA GLU A 80 16.09 -2.51 19.48
C GLU A 80 16.00 -2.17 17.99
N GLY A 81 17.07 -1.57 17.46
CA GLY A 81 17.23 -1.22 16.06
C GLY A 81 16.68 0.14 15.70
N GLU A 82 16.60 0.41 14.41
CA GLU A 82 16.11 1.67 13.82
C GLU A 82 15.11 1.38 12.70
N THR A 83 14.04 2.16 12.65
CA THR A 83 13.18 2.20 11.46
C THR A 83 14.05 2.53 10.24
N ARG A 84 13.90 1.77 9.17
CA ARG A 84 14.75 1.87 7.99
C ARG A 84 14.62 3.21 7.28
N ILE A 85 15.69 3.58 6.57
CA ILE A 85 15.69 4.71 5.63
C ILE A 85 15.81 4.14 4.23
N ASN A 86 14.94 4.60 3.33
CA ASN A 86 15.11 4.41 1.90
C ASN A 86 15.73 5.69 1.33
N VAL A 87 16.71 5.55 0.44
CA VAL A 87 17.39 6.69 -0.18
C VAL A 87 17.10 6.67 -1.68
N LYS A 88 16.63 7.80 -2.19
CA LYS A 88 16.41 8.03 -3.60
C LYS A 88 17.23 9.24 -4.05
N ILE A 89 18.15 9.04 -5.00
CA ILE A 89 18.95 10.10 -5.60
C ILE A 89 18.42 10.33 -7.01
N CYS A 90 17.81 11.50 -7.22
CA CYS A 90 17.26 11.93 -8.50
C CYS A 90 18.33 12.61 -9.33
N GLY A 91 18.56 12.15 -10.58
CA GLY A 91 19.54 12.67 -11.51
C GLY A 91 19.40 12.03 -12.88
N PRO A 92 20.40 12.22 -13.79
CA PRO A 92 20.38 11.56 -15.11
C PRO A 92 20.26 10.03 -15.03
N THR A 93 20.76 9.45 -13.96
CA THR A 93 20.52 8.06 -13.57
C THR A 93 19.95 8.09 -12.15
N GLU A 94 18.75 7.58 -12.00
CA GLU A 94 18.11 7.44 -10.70
C GLU A 94 18.76 6.29 -9.93
N ILE A 95 19.11 6.55 -8.67
CA ILE A 95 19.64 5.53 -7.75
C ILE A 95 18.64 5.38 -6.60
N GLU A 96 18.13 4.19 -6.40
CA GLU A 96 17.28 3.85 -5.28
C GLU A 96 17.94 2.76 -4.43
N LYS A 97 18.00 3.00 -3.12
CA LYS A 97 18.50 2.03 -2.16
C LYS A 97 17.55 1.95 -0.97
N ASN A 98 16.86 0.85 -0.87
CA ASN A 98 15.95 0.57 0.23
C ASN A 98 16.68 -0.07 1.41
N GLY A 99 16.47 0.46 2.61
CA GLY A 99 16.90 -0.18 3.85
C GLY A 99 16.15 -1.50 4.09
N GLU A 100 16.79 -2.45 4.74
CA GLU A 100 16.22 -3.79 4.94
C GLU A 100 15.08 -3.79 5.99
N GLY A 101 15.20 -2.97 7.04
CA GLY A 101 14.29 -2.96 8.17
C GLY A 101 14.71 -3.93 9.28
N ILE A 102 13.92 -3.98 10.35
CA ILE A 102 14.20 -4.76 11.56
C ILE A 102 13.43 -6.07 11.49
N PRO A 103 14.09 -7.23 11.66
CA PRO A 103 13.41 -8.52 11.73
C PRO A 103 12.36 -8.54 12.84
N LEU A 104 11.17 -9.02 12.53
CA LEU A 104 10.11 -9.15 13.51
C LEU A 104 10.24 -10.46 14.29
N THR A 105 10.29 -10.36 15.60
CA THR A 105 10.25 -11.54 16.47
C THR A 105 8.84 -12.10 16.57
N GLN A 106 8.70 -13.33 17.03
CA GLN A 106 7.39 -13.94 17.27
C GLN A 106 6.60 -13.16 18.34
N GLU A 107 7.28 -12.57 19.32
CA GLU A 107 6.68 -11.74 20.37
C GLU A 107 6.08 -10.46 19.77
N ALA A 108 6.80 -9.80 18.87
CA ALA A 108 6.33 -8.60 18.18
C ALA A 108 5.07 -8.92 17.33
N LEU A 109 5.10 -10.02 16.58
CA LEU A 109 3.95 -10.46 15.78
C LEU A 109 2.74 -10.82 16.68
N THR A 110 2.98 -11.48 17.82
CA THR A 110 1.91 -11.78 18.80
C THR A 110 1.34 -10.49 19.40
N GLN A 111 2.16 -9.47 19.63
CA GLN A 111 1.70 -8.17 20.10
C GLN A 111 0.81 -7.48 19.06
N LEU A 112 1.15 -7.56 17.78
CA LEU A 112 0.31 -7.03 16.69
C LEU A 112 -1.03 -7.80 16.61
N GLU A 113 -1.03 -9.13 16.72
CA GLU A 113 -2.25 -9.94 16.73
C GLU A 113 -3.18 -9.53 17.91
N ARG A 114 -2.63 -9.29 19.10
CA ARG A 114 -3.37 -8.78 20.25
C ARG A 114 -3.92 -7.36 20.00
N GLN A 115 -3.10 -6.46 19.49
CA GLN A 115 -3.51 -5.11 19.17
C GLN A 115 -4.68 -5.10 18.16
N LEU A 116 -4.64 -5.96 17.14
CA LEU A 116 -5.74 -6.13 16.19
C LEU A 116 -6.98 -6.70 16.88
N THR A 117 -6.83 -7.70 17.75
CA THR A 117 -7.95 -8.26 18.53
C THR A 117 -8.66 -7.21 19.38
N ASP A 118 -7.89 -6.32 20.02
CA ASP A 118 -8.44 -5.32 20.95
C ASP A 118 -9.10 -4.13 20.23
N ARG A 119 -8.78 -3.92 18.94
CA ARG A 119 -9.22 -2.71 18.21
C ARG A 119 -10.21 -2.95 17.11
N VAL A 120 -10.09 -4.08 16.40
CA VAL A 120 -10.79 -4.29 15.13
C VAL A 120 -12.10 -5.02 15.36
N THR A 121 -13.16 -4.57 14.68
CA THR A 121 -14.47 -5.21 14.65
C THR A 121 -14.76 -5.82 13.28
N ALA A 122 -15.79 -6.63 13.17
CA ALA A 122 -16.21 -7.28 11.92
C ALA A 122 -16.61 -6.28 10.82
N GLU A 123 -16.97 -5.05 11.19
CA GLU A 123 -17.39 -3.99 10.25
C GLU A 123 -16.22 -3.19 9.68
N ASP A 124 -15.02 -3.37 10.24
CA ASP A 124 -13.84 -2.60 9.84
C ASP A 124 -13.19 -3.17 8.58
N THR A 125 -12.41 -2.31 7.92
CA THR A 125 -11.51 -2.71 6.82
C THR A 125 -10.07 -2.68 7.31
N VAL A 126 -9.33 -3.75 7.05
CA VAL A 126 -7.91 -3.85 7.44
C VAL A 126 -7.04 -4.01 6.20
N CYS A 127 -6.09 -3.09 6.01
CA CYS A 127 -5.11 -3.10 4.93
C CYS A 127 -3.76 -3.58 5.45
N LEU A 128 -3.35 -4.77 5.07
CA LEU A 128 -2.02 -5.34 5.35
C LEU A 128 -1.10 -4.99 4.18
N CYS A 129 -0.10 -4.13 4.41
CA CYS A 129 0.63 -3.50 3.31
C CYS A 129 2.14 -3.55 3.47
N GLY A 130 2.81 -3.64 2.32
CA GLY A 130 4.25 -3.50 2.19
C GLY A 130 5.02 -4.81 2.29
N SER A 131 6.34 -4.70 2.17
CA SER A 131 7.24 -5.84 2.32
C SER A 131 7.34 -6.27 3.79
N LEU A 132 7.62 -7.53 4.01
CA LEU A 132 8.07 -8.01 5.31
C LEU A 132 9.55 -7.69 5.51
N PRO A 133 9.98 -7.34 6.74
CA PRO A 133 11.40 -7.20 7.04
C PRO A 133 12.14 -8.53 6.86
N PRO A 134 13.48 -8.51 6.70
CA PRO A 134 14.28 -9.73 6.53
C PRO A 134 14.09 -10.70 7.71
N ARG A 135 14.17 -11.98 7.43
CA ARG A 135 14.00 -13.08 8.40
C ARG A 135 12.61 -13.17 9.04
N THR A 136 11.65 -12.38 8.58
CA THR A 136 10.23 -12.52 8.96
C THR A 136 9.62 -13.63 8.10
N PRO A 137 8.89 -14.59 8.67
CA PRO A 137 8.29 -15.68 7.91
C PRO A 137 7.38 -15.19 6.78
N ALA A 138 7.50 -15.75 5.59
CA ALA A 138 6.72 -15.34 4.42
C ALA A 138 5.20 -15.52 4.62
N ASP A 139 4.79 -16.47 5.44
CA ASP A 139 3.38 -16.74 5.78
C ASP A 139 2.77 -15.75 6.79
N THR A 140 3.54 -14.75 7.25
CA THR A 140 3.11 -13.77 8.25
C THR A 140 1.80 -13.09 7.86
N TYR A 141 1.68 -12.59 6.62
CA TYR A 141 0.43 -11.97 6.17
C TYR A 141 -0.73 -12.99 6.11
N GLY A 142 -0.47 -14.22 5.68
CA GLY A 142 -1.47 -15.29 5.69
C GLY A 142 -1.98 -15.59 7.11
N ARG A 143 -1.10 -15.57 8.10
CA ARG A 143 -1.47 -15.72 9.52
C ARG A 143 -2.33 -14.55 9.99
N LEU A 144 -1.95 -13.32 9.67
CA LEU A 144 -2.74 -12.13 10.03
C LEU A 144 -4.11 -12.12 9.36
N VAL A 145 -4.22 -12.52 8.08
CA VAL A 145 -5.52 -12.66 7.39
C VAL A 145 -6.41 -13.68 8.11
N ARG A 146 -5.87 -14.87 8.42
CA ARG A 146 -6.63 -15.90 9.18
C ARG A 146 -7.05 -15.42 10.56
N HIS A 147 -6.17 -14.70 11.26
CA HIS A 147 -6.48 -14.11 12.56
C HIS A 147 -7.64 -13.10 12.45
N LEU A 148 -7.56 -12.14 11.54
CA LEU A 148 -8.62 -11.15 11.31
C LEU A 148 -9.95 -11.80 10.91
N ARG A 149 -9.92 -12.82 10.05
CA ARG A 149 -11.12 -13.59 9.72
C ARG A 149 -11.73 -14.30 10.93
N SER A 150 -10.92 -14.79 11.87
CA SER A 150 -11.41 -15.38 13.11
C SER A 150 -12.11 -14.37 14.03
N LEU A 151 -11.82 -13.08 13.87
CA LEU A 151 -12.51 -11.96 14.54
C LEU A 151 -13.77 -11.50 13.78
N GLY A 152 -14.10 -12.14 12.65
CA GLY A 152 -15.24 -11.80 11.81
C GLY A 152 -14.98 -10.71 10.76
N VAL A 153 -13.74 -10.19 10.63
CA VAL A 153 -13.38 -9.20 9.62
C VAL A 153 -13.47 -9.82 8.23
N THR A 154 -14.26 -9.24 7.35
CA THR A 154 -14.44 -9.70 5.97
C THR A 154 -13.66 -8.88 4.96
N ARG A 155 -13.47 -7.59 5.20
CA ARG A 155 -12.74 -6.67 4.29
C ARG A 155 -11.27 -6.57 4.66
N ILE A 156 -10.47 -7.51 4.16
CA ILE A 156 -9.02 -7.56 4.39
C ILE A 156 -8.32 -7.33 3.05
N VAL A 157 -7.67 -6.16 2.93
CA VAL A 157 -6.88 -5.78 1.78
C VAL A 157 -5.43 -6.22 1.99
N LEU A 158 -4.82 -6.83 0.99
CA LEU A 158 -3.42 -7.24 1.03
C LEU A 158 -2.65 -6.61 -0.14
N ASP A 159 -1.76 -5.68 0.17
CA ASP A 159 -0.86 -5.03 -0.79
C ASP A 159 0.60 -5.37 -0.48
N THR A 160 1.00 -6.55 -0.89
CA THR A 160 2.37 -7.06 -0.84
C THR A 160 2.67 -7.84 -2.12
N SER A 161 3.91 -8.26 -2.31
CA SER A 161 4.34 -8.96 -3.52
C SER A 161 5.22 -10.18 -3.20
N GLY A 162 5.53 -10.95 -4.24
CA GLY A 162 6.42 -12.11 -4.14
C GLY A 162 5.88 -13.22 -3.24
N GLU A 163 6.77 -13.89 -2.53
CA GLU A 163 6.45 -15.03 -1.68
C GLU A 163 5.40 -14.70 -0.58
N PRO A 164 5.47 -13.54 0.12
CA PRO A 164 4.44 -13.18 1.11
C PRO A 164 3.03 -13.07 0.55
N LEU A 165 2.87 -12.56 -0.70
CA LEU A 165 1.57 -12.53 -1.36
C LEU A 165 1.07 -13.94 -1.64
N LEU A 166 1.91 -14.77 -2.25
CA LEU A 166 1.53 -16.13 -2.66
C LEU A 166 1.20 -17.02 -1.45
N ALA A 167 1.94 -16.89 -0.37
CA ALA A 167 1.72 -17.63 0.89
C ALA A 167 0.42 -17.19 1.61
N ALA A 168 -0.11 -16.00 1.30
CA ALA A 168 -1.31 -15.49 1.94
C ALA A 168 -2.60 -15.80 1.17
N LEU A 169 -2.56 -16.25 -0.08
CA LEU A 169 -3.76 -16.46 -0.91
C LEU A 169 -4.72 -17.48 -0.30
N ASP A 170 -4.22 -18.58 0.26
CA ASP A 170 -5.05 -19.61 0.91
C ASP A 170 -5.87 -19.06 2.11
N ALA A 171 -5.43 -17.95 2.69
CA ALA A 171 -6.16 -17.27 3.76
C ALA A 171 -7.34 -16.43 3.25
N LYS A 172 -7.52 -16.35 1.93
CA LYS A 172 -8.61 -15.67 1.22
C LYS A 172 -8.70 -14.17 1.55
N PRO A 173 -7.68 -13.35 1.19
CA PRO A 173 -7.81 -11.91 1.31
C PRO A 173 -8.96 -11.40 0.43
N TRP A 174 -9.73 -10.42 0.94
CA TRP A 174 -10.86 -9.83 0.23
C TRP A 174 -10.45 -9.08 -1.03
N LEU A 175 -9.33 -8.34 -0.97
CA LEU A 175 -8.77 -7.62 -2.10
C LEU A 175 -7.24 -7.74 -2.06
N ILE A 176 -6.63 -8.07 -3.19
CA ILE A 176 -5.19 -7.94 -3.38
C ILE A 176 -4.90 -6.88 -4.44
N LYS A 177 -3.73 -6.20 -4.33
CA LYS A 177 -3.32 -5.23 -5.34
C LYS A 177 -1.88 -5.48 -5.83
N PRO A 178 -1.63 -6.33 -6.80
CA PRO A 178 -0.38 -6.35 -7.55
C PRO A 178 -0.33 -5.22 -8.60
N ASN A 179 0.87 -4.80 -9.02
CA ASN A 179 1.06 -4.17 -10.31
C ASN A 179 1.25 -5.25 -11.40
N VAL A 180 1.41 -4.84 -12.68
CA VAL A 180 1.56 -5.78 -13.79
C VAL A 180 2.80 -6.67 -13.63
N ASP A 181 3.94 -6.10 -13.20
CA ASP A 181 5.19 -6.86 -13.03
C ASP A 181 5.11 -7.85 -11.86
N GLU A 182 4.51 -7.41 -10.73
CA GLU A 182 4.25 -8.28 -9.58
C GLU A 182 3.30 -9.42 -9.95
N LEU A 183 2.26 -9.13 -10.75
CA LEU A 183 1.31 -10.13 -11.25
C LEU A 183 1.99 -11.10 -12.23
N ALA A 184 2.77 -10.61 -13.20
CA ALA A 184 3.53 -11.41 -14.15
C ALA A 184 4.49 -12.37 -13.43
N SER A 185 5.21 -11.86 -12.42
CA SER A 185 6.07 -12.66 -11.56
C SER A 185 5.29 -13.73 -10.78
N ALA A 186 4.10 -13.41 -10.27
CA ALA A 186 3.27 -14.34 -9.49
C ALA A 186 2.72 -15.49 -10.32
N VAL A 187 2.47 -15.28 -11.63
CA VAL A 187 1.98 -16.31 -12.55
C VAL A 187 3.09 -16.91 -13.43
N GLY A 188 4.32 -16.37 -13.38
CA GLY A 188 5.50 -16.90 -14.07
C GLY A 188 5.50 -16.70 -15.58
N ARG A 189 4.84 -15.63 -16.09
CA ARG A 189 4.80 -15.29 -17.52
C ARG A 189 4.56 -13.82 -17.77
N ASP A 190 4.97 -13.31 -18.94
CA ASP A 190 4.68 -11.95 -19.39
C ASP A 190 3.19 -11.74 -19.65
N LEU A 191 2.73 -10.49 -19.47
CA LEU A 191 1.33 -10.07 -19.61
C LEU A 191 1.25 -8.89 -20.61
N PRO A 192 1.45 -9.11 -21.91
CA PRO A 192 1.57 -8.02 -22.90
C PRO A 192 0.25 -7.32 -23.24
N ALA A 193 -0.89 -7.92 -22.90
CA ALA A 193 -2.20 -7.34 -23.19
C ALA A 193 -3.10 -7.29 -21.95
N ILE A 194 -4.07 -6.38 -21.95
CA ILE A 194 -5.06 -6.26 -20.86
C ILE A 194 -5.81 -7.58 -20.61
N ALA A 195 -6.07 -8.36 -21.69
CA ALA A 195 -6.70 -9.67 -21.58
C ALA A 195 -5.83 -10.68 -20.81
N ASP A 196 -4.50 -10.61 -20.97
CA ASP A 196 -3.55 -11.46 -20.24
C ASP A 196 -3.51 -11.06 -18.75
N VAL A 197 -3.56 -9.76 -18.48
CA VAL A 197 -3.65 -9.22 -17.11
C VAL A 197 -4.93 -9.70 -16.43
N ALA A 198 -6.08 -9.62 -17.13
CA ALA A 198 -7.36 -10.10 -16.60
C ALA A 198 -7.35 -11.62 -16.33
N GLN A 199 -6.73 -12.40 -17.22
CA GLN A 199 -6.60 -13.84 -17.04
C GLN A 199 -5.70 -14.18 -15.86
N ALA A 200 -4.56 -13.52 -15.71
CA ALA A 200 -3.64 -13.70 -14.60
C ALA A 200 -4.28 -13.31 -13.26
N ALA A 201 -5.05 -12.21 -13.23
CA ALA A 201 -5.81 -11.81 -12.05
C ALA A 201 -6.81 -12.90 -11.61
N LYS A 202 -7.54 -13.50 -12.56
CA LYS A 202 -8.45 -14.63 -12.30
C LYS A 202 -7.72 -15.88 -11.78
N GLU A 203 -6.48 -16.11 -12.21
CA GLU A 203 -5.66 -17.21 -11.67
C GLU A 203 -5.35 -17.00 -10.17
N LEU A 204 -5.02 -15.76 -9.76
CA LEU A 204 -4.83 -15.45 -8.33
C LEU A 204 -6.16 -15.54 -7.56
N MET A 205 -7.30 -15.20 -8.16
CA MET A 205 -8.61 -15.46 -7.56
C MET A 205 -8.85 -16.95 -7.37
N GLY A 206 -8.53 -17.78 -8.37
CA GLY A 206 -8.58 -19.24 -8.27
C GLY A 206 -7.70 -19.84 -7.19
N ARG A 207 -6.65 -19.09 -6.75
CA ARG A 207 -5.76 -19.46 -5.65
C ARG A 207 -6.21 -18.92 -4.29
N GLY A 208 -7.28 -18.11 -4.23
CA GLY A 208 -7.89 -17.70 -2.97
C GLY A 208 -8.24 -16.23 -2.82
N ALA A 209 -7.64 -15.31 -3.58
CA ALA A 209 -8.03 -13.89 -3.52
C ALA A 209 -9.50 -13.73 -3.95
N GLU A 210 -10.30 -12.97 -3.20
CA GLU A 210 -11.71 -12.75 -3.59
C GLU A 210 -11.82 -11.71 -4.72
N ASN A 211 -11.02 -10.64 -4.65
CA ASN A 211 -10.96 -9.60 -5.68
C ASN A 211 -9.50 -9.24 -5.97
N VAL A 212 -9.21 -8.83 -7.20
CA VAL A 212 -7.85 -8.46 -7.64
C VAL A 212 -7.89 -7.12 -8.36
N LEU A 213 -7.24 -6.11 -7.79
CA LEU A 213 -7.01 -4.80 -8.37
C LEU A 213 -5.59 -4.76 -8.93
N VAL A 214 -5.43 -4.63 -10.24
CA VAL A 214 -4.12 -4.55 -10.88
C VAL A 214 -3.82 -3.12 -11.30
N SER A 215 -2.79 -2.49 -10.72
CA SER A 215 -2.32 -1.19 -11.19
C SER A 215 -1.43 -1.36 -12.43
N MET A 216 -1.70 -0.55 -13.49
CA MET A 216 -1.13 -0.72 -14.83
C MET A 216 -0.39 0.54 -15.31
N GLY A 217 0.04 1.40 -14.38
CA GLY A 217 0.74 2.65 -14.71
C GLY A 217 -0.09 3.56 -15.61
N ALA A 218 0.44 3.91 -16.78
CA ALA A 218 -0.23 4.77 -17.75
C ALA A 218 -1.52 4.16 -18.31
N ASP A 219 -1.67 2.83 -18.28
CA ASP A 219 -2.88 2.14 -18.72
C ASP A 219 -3.99 2.12 -17.65
N GLY A 220 -3.76 2.76 -16.50
CA GLY A 220 -4.74 2.89 -15.42
C GLY A 220 -4.78 1.68 -14.49
N ALA A 221 -5.94 1.07 -14.28
CA ALA A 221 -6.08 -0.12 -13.44
C ALA A 221 -7.18 -1.06 -13.94
N LEU A 222 -7.01 -2.35 -13.63
CA LEU A 222 -7.97 -3.41 -13.91
C LEU A 222 -8.44 -4.02 -12.59
N LEU A 223 -9.73 -4.29 -12.48
CA LEU A 223 -10.35 -4.93 -11.32
C LEU A 223 -11.12 -6.19 -11.75
N CYS A 224 -10.76 -7.32 -11.16
CA CYS A 224 -11.53 -8.56 -11.23
C CYS A 224 -12.21 -8.77 -9.87
N THR A 225 -13.52 -9.04 -9.87
CA THR A 225 -14.36 -9.17 -8.67
C THR A 225 -14.98 -10.55 -8.52
N ALA A 226 -15.30 -10.92 -7.28
CA ALA A 226 -15.84 -12.25 -6.91
C ALA A 226 -17.16 -12.61 -7.64
N ASP A 227 -17.94 -11.62 -8.07
CA ASP A 227 -19.15 -11.80 -8.87
C ASP A 227 -18.86 -12.10 -10.35
N GLY A 228 -17.58 -12.22 -10.75
CA GLY A 228 -17.12 -12.48 -12.10
C GLY A 228 -16.93 -11.21 -12.94
N GLY A 229 -17.14 -10.03 -12.38
CA GLY A 229 -16.92 -8.75 -13.05
C GLY A 229 -15.45 -8.54 -13.40
N VAL A 230 -15.22 -7.99 -14.60
CA VAL A 230 -13.91 -7.50 -15.05
C VAL A 230 -14.10 -6.08 -15.55
N ARG A 231 -13.41 -5.13 -14.91
CA ARG A 231 -13.49 -3.70 -15.23
C ARG A 231 -12.11 -3.16 -15.48
N HIS A 232 -11.95 -2.35 -16.50
CA HIS A 232 -10.73 -1.59 -16.77
C HIS A 232 -11.07 -0.11 -16.75
N GLN A 233 -10.30 0.66 -16.00
CA GLN A 233 -10.38 2.12 -15.95
C GLN A 233 -9.06 2.68 -16.46
N PRO A 234 -9.03 3.35 -17.62
CA PRO A 234 -7.81 4.00 -18.11
C PRO A 234 -7.40 5.15 -17.22
N ALA A 235 -6.09 5.42 -17.15
CA ALA A 235 -5.58 6.59 -16.46
C ALA A 235 -5.99 7.87 -17.21
N PRO A 236 -6.31 8.96 -16.49
CA PRO A 236 -6.53 10.26 -17.11
C PRO A 236 -5.21 10.83 -17.66
N ASP A 237 -5.33 11.69 -18.69
CA ASP A 237 -4.18 12.40 -19.25
C ASP A 237 -3.56 13.37 -18.24
N GLY A 238 -2.22 13.38 -18.18
CA GLY A 238 -1.48 14.27 -17.30
C GLY A 238 0.03 14.13 -17.43
N THR A 239 0.76 15.04 -16.80
CA THR A 239 2.22 14.99 -16.77
C THR A 239 2.66 14.23 -15.52
N VAL A 240 3.32 13.09 -15.72
CA VAL A 240 3.88 12.29 -14.63
C VAL A 240 5.11 13.00 -14.06
N ILE A 241 5.10 13.24 -12.75
CA ILE A 241 6.20 13.81 -11.96
C ILE A 241 6.92 12.69 -11.20
N GLY A 242 6.17 11.76 -10.63
CA GLY A 242 6.70 10.61 -9.91
C GLY A 242 5.67 9.50 -9.77
N THR A 243 6.11 8.26 -9.60
CA THR A 243 5.20 7.11 -9.49
C THR A 243 5.17 6.49 -8.09
N VAL A 244 6.03 6.97 -7.18
CA VAL A 244 6.11 6.46 -5.81
C VAL A 244 4.82 6.78 -5.06
N GLY A 245 4.19 5.76 -4.48
CA GLY A 245 2.94 5.89 -3.75
C GLY A 245 1.68 5.95 -4.62
N ALA A 246 1.77 5.99 -5.96
CA ALA A 246 0.60 5.99 -6.84
C ALA A 246 -0.26 4.73 -6.67
N GLY A 247 0.36 3.56 -6.57
CA GLY A 247 -0.34 2.30 -6.28
C GLY A 247 -1.01 2.29 -4.91
N ASP A 248 -0.34 2.86 -3.89
CA ASP A 248 -0.89 2.97 -2.53
C ASP A 248 -2.09 3.93 -2.52
N SER A 249 -2.00 5.02 -3.30
CA SER A 249 -3.09 5.98 -3.49
C SER A 249 -4.27 5.37 -4.25
N THR A 250 -4.00 4.50 -5.21
CA THR A 250 -5.06 3.72 -5.90
C THR A 250 -5.81 2.82 -4.91
N VAL A 251 -5.10 2.14 -4.01
CA VAL A 251 -5.75 1.34 -2.93
C VAL A 251 -6.59 2.24 -2.04
N ALA A 252 -6.01 3.33 -1.52
CA ALA A 252 -6.70 4.22 -0.59
C ALA A 252 -7.99 4.80 -1.20
N GLY A 253 -7.92 5.32 -2.44
CA GLY A 253 -9.10 5.83 -3.15
C GLY A 253 -10.14 4.76 -3.42
N CYS A 254 -9.69 3.56 -3.85
CA CYS A 254 -10.59 2.44 -4.13
C CYS A 254 -11.36 1.99 -2.88
N ILE A 255 -10.68 1.77 -1.75
CA ILE A 255 -11.35 1.36 -0.51
C ILE A 255 -12.20 2.45 0.10
N ALA A 256 -11.77 3.72 0.05
CA ALA A 256 -12.55 4.85 0.53
C ALA A 256 -13.89 4.97 -0.19
N GLU A 257 -13.87 4.86 -1.52
CA GLU A 257 -15.07 4.97 -2.33
C GLU A 257 -15.95 3.71 -2.22
N TYR A 258 -15.35 2.52 -2.10
CA TYR A 258 -16.11 1.30 -1.87
C TYR A 258 -16.85 1.32 -0.52
N GLU A 259 -16.18 1.78 0.56
CA GLU A 259 -16.83 1.95 1.87
C GLU A 259 -18.03 2.89 1.82
N ARG A 260 -17.99 3.90 0.95
CA ARG A 260 -19.05 4.88 0.78
C ARG A 260 -20.21 4.38 -0.08
N THR A 261 -19.93 3.61 -1.14
CA THR A 261 -20.91 3.31 -2.21
C THR A 261 -21.28 1.84 -2.34
N ALA A 262 -20.40 0.93 -1.84
CA ALA A 262 -20.44 -0.50 -2.13
C ALA A 262 -20.43 -0.83 -3.66
N ASP A 263 -19.95 0.10 -4.50
CA ASP A 263 -19.87 -0.05 -5.95
C ASP A 263 -18.42 -0.16 -6.43
N TRP A 264 -18.09 -1.29 -7.04
CA TRP A 264 -16.75 -1.55 -7.55
C TRP A 264 -16.36 -0.70 -8.75
N GLY A 265 -17.32 -0.24 -9.56
CA GLY A 265 -17.06 0.66 -10.68
C GLY A 265 -16.65 2.05 -10.19
N ALA A 266 -17.42 2.61 -9.25
CA ALA A 266 -17.08 3.88 -8.61
C ALA A 266 -15.76 3.79 -7.86
N ALA A 267 -15.54 2.69 -7.11
CA ALA A 267 -14.32 2.44 -6.37
C ALA A 267 -13.08 2.39 -7.26
N LEU A 268 -13.13 1.64 -8.38
CA LEU A 268 -12.05 1.59 -9.36
C LEU A 268 -11.77 2.96 -9.96
N GLY A 269 -12.82 3.67 -10.40
CA GLY A 269 -12.69 5.00 -10.99
C GLY A 269 -12.00 5.98 -10.05
N PHE A 270 -12.46 6.06 -8.79
CA PHE A 270 -11.85 6.96 -7.80
C PHE A 270 -10.45 6.51 -7.37
N GLY A 271 -10.19 5.22 -7.30
CA GLY A 271 -8.84 4.68 -7.08
C GLY A 271 -7.86 5.15 -8.17
N VAL A 272 -8.24 5.06 -9.44
CA VAL A 272 -7.42 5.55 -10.57
C VAL A 272 -7.21 7.06 -10.50
N VAL A 273 -8.23 7.83 -10.14
CA VAL A 273 -8.08 9.29 -9.91
C VAL A 273 -7.03 9.57 -8.84
N CYS A 274 -7.09 8.92 -7.68
CA CYS A 274 -6.13 9.11 -6.58
C CYS A 274 -4.71 8.69 -6.97
N GLY A 275 -4.56 7.55 -7.66
CA GLY A 275 -3.28 7.07 -8.15
C GLY A 275 -2.65 8.03 -9.17
N SER A 276 -3.46 8.51 -10.12
CA SER A 276 -3.01 9.47 -11.14
C SER A 276 -2.69 10.84 -10.53
N ALA A 277 -3.49 11.33 -9.59
CA ALA A 277 -3.20 12.57 -8.87
C ALA A 277 -1.85 12.50 -8.16
N THR A 278 -1.53 11.37 -7.53
CA THR A 278 -0.22 11.13 -6.93
C THR A 278 0.88 11.07 -7.98
N ALA A 279 0.66 10.42 -9.11
CA ALA A 279 1.64 10.38 -10.20
C ALA A 279 1.93 11.77 -10.80
N PHE A 280 1.00 12.71 -10.69
CA PHE A 280 1.11 14.10 -11.17
C PHE A 280 1.59 15.08 -10.08
N SER A 281 2.00 14.59 -8.92
CA SER A 281 2.45 15.38 -7.77
C SER A 281 3.89 15.07 -7.38
N GLU A 282 4.55 16.01 -6.70
CA GLU A 282 5.78 15.73 -5.96
C GLU A 282 5.44 15.01 -4.64
N GLY A 283 5.40 13.67 -4.65
CA GLY A 283 4.98 12.84 -3.52
C GLY A 283 3.49 12.47 -3.59
N LEU A 284 2.86 12.18 -2.45
CA LEU A 284 1.43 11.85 -2.42
C LEU A 284 0.59 13.09 -2.73
N ALA A 285 -0.50 12.89 -3.49
CA ALA A 285 -1.42 13.95 -3.84
C ALA A 285 -2.10 14.58 -2.62
N ASP A 286 -2.32 15.88 -2.67
CA ASP A 286 -3.23 16.60 -1.79
C ASP A 286 -4.68 16.58 -2.32
N ALA A 287 -5.60 17.12 -1.53
CA ALA A 287 -7.02 17.17 -1.88
C ALA A 287 -7.29 18.01 -3.15
N GLU A 288 -6.54 19.09 -3.37
CA GLU A 288 -6.71 19.97 -4.53
C GLU A 288 -6.33 19.24 -5.84
N MET A 289 -5.21 18.51 -5.83
CA MET A 289 -4.79 17.73 -6.99
C MET A 289 -5.75 16.58 -7.28
N ILE A 290 -6.27 15.89 -6.25
CA ILE A 290 -7.27 14.84 -6.43
C ILE A 290 -8.53 15.40 -7.09
N GLU A 291 -9.07 16.53 -6.61
CA GLU A 291 -10.24 17.17 -7.22
C GLU A 291 -9.96 17.66 -8.64
N LYS A 292 -8.78 18.20 -8.89
CA LYS A 292 -8.35 18.62 -10.24
C LYS A 292 -8.31 17.46 -11.23
N VAL A 293 -7.84 16.31 -10.83
CA VAL A 293 -7.82 15.11 -11.69
C VAL A 293 -9.24 14.56 -11.86
N ARG A 294 -10.02 14.48 -10.75
CA ARG A 294 -11.41 14.02 -10.77
C ARG A 294 -12.30 14.79 -11.74
N ASN A 295 -12.12 16.11 -11.83
CA ASN A 295 -12.91 16.97 -12.72
C ASN A 295 -12.52 16.83 -14.21
N ARG A 296 -11.51 16.00 -14.54
CA ARG A 296 -11.09 15.71 -15.92
C ARG A 296 -11.53 14.33 -16.39
N THR A 297 -11.99 13.49 -15.47
CA THR A 297 -12.46 12.11 -15.69
C THR A 297 -13.98 12.05 -15.67
#